data_76dc35b1014438c2d6a543d0680b4e14
#
_entry.id   76dc35b1014438c2d6a543d0680b4e14
#
_cell.length_a   1.000
_cell.length_b   1.000
_cell.length_c   1.000
_cell.angle_alpha   90.00
_cell.angle_beta   90.00
_cell.angle_gamma   90.00
#
_symmetry.space_group_name_H-M   'P 1'
#
loop_
_entity.id
_entity.type
_entity.pdbx_description
1 polymer ?
#
loop_
_entity_poly.entity_id
_entity_poly.type
_entity_poly.pdbx_seq_one_letter_code
_entity_poly.pdbx_strand_id
1 'polypeptide(L)'
;MDNFVITIARQYGSGGRTIGEELAKKLGISYYDKDIIRMASEESGIHEQLFGRADENVSTKQRFFAKSGIYKGELIPPQSKDFTSDENLFNYQAKIIRQLAETESCVIIGRCANMILKDYSNVLRVFVYGDWDFRIREASKKLSGTTKDIEKFMQKDDKRKEDFCKRFMGVDWADMTKYNLCLVNGTLGYEKCVEEIESALEILKK
;
A
#
# COMPACT_ATOMS: atom_id res chain seq x y z
N MET A 1 17.41 -16.39 4.54
CA MET A 1 15.94 -16.22 4.42
C MET A 1 15.53 -16.82 3.09
N ASP A 2 14.58 -17.75 3.09
CA ASP A 2 14.16 -18.43 1.85
C ASP A 2 13.32 -17.50 0.95
N ASN A 3 12.55 -16.54 1.52
CA ASN A 3 11.81 -15.51 0.83
C ASN A 3 11.89 -14.15 1.54
N PHE A 4 11.58 -13.07 0.84
CA PHE A 4 11.53 -11.71 1.38
C PHE A 4 10.43 -10.90 0.72
N VAL A 5 9.90 -9.92 1.42
CA VAL A 5 8.88 -9.01 0.89
C VAL A 5 9.34 -7.56 1.00
N ILE A 6 9.08 -6.79 -0.04
CA ILE A 6 9.30 -5.36 -0.04
C ILE A 6 7.94 -4.66 -0.13
N THR A 7 7.55 -3.96 0.91
CA THR A 7 6.32 -3.16 0.89
C THR A 7 6.63 -1.72 0.54
N ILE A 8 5.92 -1.12 -0.42
CA ILE A 8 6.13 0.27 -0.83
C ILE A 8 4.86 1.09 -0.60
N ALA A 9 4.86 1.90 0.45
CA ALA A 9 3.91 2.99 0.61
C ALA A 9 4.43 4.24 -0.13
N ARG A 10 3.54 5.09 -0.64
CA ARG A 10 3.97 6.18 -1.54
C ARG A 10 2.95 7.30 -1.63
N GLN A 11 3.43 8.53 -1.72
CA GLN A 11 2.63 9.68 -2.12
C GLN A 11 2.22 9.60 -3.60
N TYR A 12 1.11 10.24 -3.99
CA TYR A 12 0.76 10.35 -5.40
C TYR A 12 1.79 11.21 -6.14
N GLY A 13 2.20 10.76 -7.31
CA GLY A 13 3.23 11.45 -8.11
C GLY A 13 4.67 11.24 -7.62
N SER A 14 4.92 10.53 -6.52
CA SER A 14 6.28 10.25 -6.04
C SER A 14 7.05 9.20 -6.84
N GLY A 15 6.38 8.49 -7.75
CA GLY A 15 7.02 7.44 -8.56
C GLY A 15 7.14 6.07 -7.90
N GLY A 16 6.62 5.88 -6.67
CA GLY A 16 6.81 4.64 -5.93
C GLY A 16 6.26 3.37 -6.60
N ARG A 17 5.25 3.48 -7.50
CA ARG A 17 4.81 2.35 -8.35
C ARG A 17 5.87 1.95 -9.34
N THR A 18 6.40 2.91 -10.09
CA THR A 18 7.44 2.68 -11.10
C THR A 18 8.69 2.08 -10.46
N ILE A 19 9.12 2.64 -9.30
CA ILE A 19 10.23 2.07 -8.52
C ILE A 19 9.96 0.61 -8.15
N GLY A 20 8.75 0.30 -7.67
CA GLY A 20 8.39 -1.07 -7.31
C GLY A 20 8.35 -2.03 -8.50
N GLU A 21 7.84 -1.60 -9.66
CA GLU A 21 7.82 -2.37 -10.91
C GLU A 21 9.25 -2.65 -11.42
N GLU A 22 10.10 -1.62 -11.46
CA GLU A 22 11.50 -1.75 -11.87
C GLU A 22 12.29 -2.66 -10.92
N LEU A 23 12.10 -2.50 -9.62
CA LEU A 23 12.71 -3.33 -8.59
C LEU A 23 12.29 -4.80 -8.72
N ALA A 24 11.01 -5.09 -8.84
CA ALA A 24 10.51 -6.46 -9.02
C ALA A 24 11.06 -7.11 -10.27
N LYS A 25 11.10 -6.37 -11.39
CA LYS A 25 11.69 -6.83 -12.65
C LYS A 25 13.18 -7.13 -12.49
N LYS A 26 13.93 -6.25 -11.83
CA LYS A 26 15.38 -6.39 -11.63
C LYS A 26 15.73 -7.58 -10.75
N LEU A 27 14.92 -7.83 -9.71
CA LEU A 27 15.09 -8.95 -8.79
C LEU A 27 14.48 -10.26 -9.29
N GLY A 28 13.70 -10.24 -10.39
CA GLY A 28 13.01 -11.41 -10.94
C GLY A 28 11.92 -11.97 -10.00
N ILE A 29 11.23 -11.11 -9.26
CA ILE A 29 10.19 -11.46 -8.29
C ILE A 29 8.83 -10.89 -8.66
N SER A 30 7.76 -11.41 -8.02
CA SER A 30 6.38 -10.97 -8.25
C SER A 30 6.15 -9.52 -7.80
N TYR A 31 5.22 -8.83 -8.48
CA TYR A 31 4.78 -7.49 -8.16
C TYR A 31 3.26 -7.46 -7.96
N TYR A 32 2.80 -6.92 -6.83
CA TYR A 32 1.40 -6.87 -6.45
C TYR A 32 0.94 -5.45 -6.11
N ASP A 33 -0.04 -4.93 -6.84
CA ASP A 33 -0.74 -3.67 -6.54
C ASP A 33 -2.25 -3.91 -6.46
N LYS A 34 -2.93 -3.95 -7.61
CA LYS A 34 -4.38 -4.19 -7.68
C LYS A 34 -4.74 -5.67 -7.61
N ASP A 35 -3.82 -6.55 -7.94
CA ASP A 35 -4.02 -8.00 -7.93
C ASP A 35 -4.46 -8.55 -6.59
N ILE A 36 -4.07 -7.91 -5.48
CA ILE A 36 -4.50 -8.27 -4.13
C ILE A 36 -6.03 -8.21 -3.99
N ILE A 37 -6.69 -7.24 -4.64
CA ILE A 37 -8.16 -7.16 -4.64
C ILE A 37 -8.76 -8.36 -5.37
N ARG A 38 -8.25 -8.69 -6.55
CA ARG A 38 -8.71 -9.84 -7.32
C ARG A 38 -8.53 -11.14 -6.53
N MET A 39 -7.34 -11.36 -5.95
CA MET A 39 -7.05 -12.53 -5.12
C MET A 39 -7.96 -12.61 -3.89
N ALA A 40 -8.22 -11.48 -3.23
CA ALA A 40 -9.14 -11.43 -2.09
C ALA A 40 -10.60 -11.70 -2.50
N SER A 41 -11.00 -11.27 -3.70
CA SER A 41 -12.31 -11.58 -4.29
C SER A 41 -12.44 -13.07 -4.59
N GLU A 42 -11.45 -13.68 -5.22
CA GLU A 42 -11.39 -15.11 -5.51
C GLU A 42 -11.43 -15.96 -4.22
N GLU A 43 -10.66 -15.58 -3.21
CA GLU A 43 -10.60 -16.27 -1.92
C GLU A 43 -11.91 -16.19 -1.13
N SER A 44 -12.58 -15.03 -1.16
CA SER A 44 -13.78 -14.79 -0.35
C SER A 44 -15.08 -15.14 -1.06
N GLY A 45 -15.09 -15.18 -2.40
CA GLY A 45 -16.30 -15.19 -3.22
C GLY A 45 -17.07 -13.86 -3.24
N ILE A 46 -16.50 -12.80 -2.65
CA ILE A 46 -17.11 -11.46 -2.65
C ILE A 46 -16.71 -10.72 -3.93
N HIS A 47 -17.68 -10.10 -4.60
CA HIS A 47 -17.43 -9.41 -5.86
C HIS A 47 -16.38 -8.29 -5.74
N GLU A 48 -15.43 -8.25 -6.66
CA GLU A 48 -14.26 -7.34 -6.65
C GLU A 48 -14.63 -5.85 -6.53
N GLN A 49 -15.77 -5.43 -7.11
CA GLN A 49 -16.25 -4.05 -7.01
C GLN A 49 -16.50 -3.58 -5.57
N LEU A 50 -16.85 -4.49 -4.64
CA LEU A 50 -17.05 -4.13 -3.24
C LEU A 50 -15.72 -3.75 -2.57
N PHE A 51 -14.65 -4.45 -2.89
CA PHE A 51 -13.30 -4.09 -2.43
C PHE A 51 -12.88 -2.70 -2.94
N GLY A 52 -13.13 -2.40 -4.22
CA GLY A 52 -12.86 -1.08 -4.79
C GLY A 52 -13.63 0.04 -4.09
N ARG A 53 -14.91 -0.18 -3.76
CA ARG A 53 -15.73 0.78 -3.00
C ARG A 53 -15.22 0.99 -1.59
N ALA A 54 -14.77 -0.04 -0.89
CA ALA A 54 -14.19 0.07 0.45
C ALA A 54 -12.90 0.91 0.42
N ASP A 55 -12.09 0.77 -0.62
CA ASP A 55 -10.89 1.57 -0.82
C ASP A 55 -11.20 3.06 -1.14
N GLU A 56 -12.33 3.34 -1.80
CA GLU A 56 -12.73 4.70 -2.22
C GLU A 56 -13.56 5.44 -1.18
N ASN A 57 -14.39 4.73 -0.41
CA ASN A 57 -15.42 5.27 0.46
C ASN A 57 -15.00 5.45 1.92
N VAL A 58 -13.74 5.83 2.19
CA VAL A 58 -13.38 6.31 3.54
C VAL A 58 -14.00 7.69 3.75
N SER A 59 -15.35 7.72 3.89
CA SER A 59 -16.09 8.98 3.99
C SER A 59 -15.93 9.62 5.37
N THR A 60 -15.93 10.95 5.39
CA THR A 60 -15.78 11.80 6.58
C THR A 60 -16.83 11.51 7.67
N LYS A 61 -18.00 10.96 7.32
CA LYS A 61 -19.08 10.65 8.28
C LYS A 61 -18.76 9.44 9.17
N GLN A 62 -17.97 8.48 8.69
CA GLN A 62 -17.55 7.29 9.46
C GLN A 62 -16.41 7.56 10.44
N ARG A 63 -15.73 8.73 10.34
CA ARG A 63 -14.68 9.15 11.28
C ARG A 63 -15.15 9.26 12.74
N PHE A 64 -16.42 9.63 12.97
CA PHE A 64 -16.96 9.85 14.33
C PHE A 64 -17.46 8.57 15.01
N PHE A 65 -17.68 7.47 14.26
CA PHE A 65 -18.20 6.21 14.78
C PHE A 65 -17.18 5.07 14.78
N ALA A 66 -15.97 5.32 14.31
CA ALA A 66 -14.89 4.35 14.37
C ALA A 66 -14.36 4.18 15.81
N LYS A 67 -15.23 3.71 16.72
CA LYS A 67 -14.76 2.95 17.85
C LYS A 67 -14.22 1.64 17.30
N SER A 68 -12.90 1.64 17.14
CA SER A 68 -12.05 0.46 16.95
C SER A 68 -12.35 -0.47 15.78
N GLY A 69 -11.93 -0.10 14.59
CA GLY A 69 -11.63 -1.07 13.55
C GLY A 69 -10.15 -1.39 13.45
N ILE A 70 -9.41 -1.41 14.56
CA ILE A 70 -8.03 -1.90 14.53
C ILE A 70 -8.08 -3.35 14.07
N TYR A 71 -7.43 -3.62 12.96
CA TYR A 71 -7.32 -4.94 12.36
C TYR A 71 -7.00 -6.02 13.40
N LYS A 72 -7.92 -6.95 13.57
CA LYS A 72 -7.79 -8.10 14.49
C LYS A 72 -7.44 -9.40 13.77
N GLY A 73 -7.51 -9.43 12.46
CA GLY A 73 -7.17 -10.59 11.64
C GLY A 73 -8.27 -11.66 11.52
N GLU A 74 -9.44 -11.45 12.12
CA GLU A 74 -10.53 -12.42 12.12
C GLU A 74 -11.42 -12.21 10.87
N LEU A 75 -11.67 -13.30 10.14
CA LEU A 75 -12.59 -13.31 9.01
C LEU A 75 -14.03 -13.49 9.49
N ILE A 76 -14.94 -12.69 8.93
CA ILE A 76 -16.37 -12.81 9.16
C ILE A 76 -16.94 -13.85 8.17
N PRO A 77 -17.68 -14.86 8.66
CA PRO A 77 -18.15 -15.95 7.82
C PRO A 77 -19.29 -15.52 6.88
N PRO A 78 -19.52 -16.23 5.76
CA PRO A 78 -20.53 -15.88 4.74
C PRO A 78 -21.96 -15.75 5.26
N GLN A 79 -22.31 -16.43 6.35
CA GLN A 79 -23.65 -16.39 6.95
C GLN A 79 -23.92 -15.10 7.74
N SER A 80 -22.89 -14.29 8.02
CA SER A 80 -23.04 -13.05 8.74
C SER A 80 -23.54 -11.94 7.82
N LYS A 81 -24.43 -11.07 8.34
CA LYS A 81 -24.83 -9.83 7.65
C LYS A 81 -23.64 -8.87 7.41
N ASP A 82 -22.57 -9.01 8.17
CA ASP A 82 -21.38 -8.19 8.07
C ASP A 82 -20.28 -8.82 7.16
N PHE A 83 -20.64 -9.90 6.43
CA PHE A 83 -19.71 -10.59 5.54
C PHE A 83 -19.08 -9.66 4.49
N THR A 84 -19.86 -8.71 3.96
CA THR A 84 -19.40 -7.72 2.98
C THR A 84 -19.06 -6.36 3.60
N SER A 85 -18.85 -6.28 4.92
CA SER A 85 -18.41 -5.06 5.58
C SER A 85 -17.01 -4.65 5.15
N ASP A 86 -16.72 -3.35 5.20
CA ASP A 86 -15.39 -2.83 4.84
C ASP A 86 -14.28 -3.47 5.70
N GLU A 87 -14.57 -3.77 6.97
CA GLU A 87 -13.65 -4.45 7.89
C GLU A 87 -13.31 -5.86 7.39
N ASN A 88 -14.32 -6.63 6.95
CA ASN A 88 -14.09 -7.99 6.46
C ASN A 88 -13.40 -7.98 5.07
N LEU A 89 -13.72 -7.02 4.21
CA LEU A 89 -13.02 -6.83 2.94
C LEU A 89 -11.53 -6.52 3.18
N PHE A 90 -11.21 -5.68 4.17
CA PHE A 90 -9.83 -5.45 4.58
C PHE A 90 -9.17 -6.70 5.16
N ASN A 91 -9.89 -7.50 5.97
CA ASN A 91 -9.38 -8.74 6.55
C ASN A 91 -8.98 -9.76 5.47
N TYR A 92 -9.78 -9.88 4.39
CA TYR A 92 -9.42 -10.74 3.25
C TYR A 92 -8.18 -10.23 2.52
N GLN A 93 -8.07 -8.92 2.27
CA GLN A 93 -6.84 -8.35 1.69
C GLN A 93 -5.61 -8.62 2.56
N ALA A 94 -5.75 -8.45 3.88
CA ALA A 94 -4.67 -8.72 4.82
C ALA A 94 -4.29 -10.20 4.89
N LYS A 95 -5.27 -11.12 4.75
CA LYS A 95 -5.00 -12.56 4.62
C LYS A 95 -4.12 -12.85 3.41
N ILE A 96 -4.48 -12.32 2.23
CA ILE A 96 -3.70 -12.49 1.00
C ILE A 96 -2.27 -11.94 1.18
N ILE A 97 -2.14 -10.72 1.73
CA ILE A 97 -0.82 -10.11 1.96
C ILE A 97 0.07 -10.98 2.86
N ARG A 98 -0.49 -11.60 3.89
CA ARG A 98 0.26 -12.53 4.75
C ARG A 98 0.66 -13.81 4.03
N GLN A 99 -0.27 -14.41 3.29
CA GLN A 99 0.02 -15.61 2.49
C GLN A 99 1.16 -15.36 1.51
N LEU A 100 1.16 -14.24 0.80
CA LEU A 100 2.26 -13.86 -0.09
C LEU A 100 3.59 -13.75 0.67
N ALA A 101 3.60 -13.14 1.85
CA ALA A 101 4.80 -12.98 2.65
C ALA A 101 5.36 -14.32 3.18
N GLU A 102 4.53 -15.35 3.29
CA GLU A 102 4.90 -16.68 3.75
C GLU A 102 5.34 -17.60 2.61
N THR A 103 4.90 -17.33 1.38
CA THR A 103 5.05 -18.29 0.27
C THR A 103 6.05 -17.87 -0.80
N GLU A 104 6.30 -16.57 -0.99
CA GLU A 104 7.16 -16.10 -2.08
C GLU A 104 7.88 -14.78 -1.78
N SER A 105 8.91 -14.48 -2.58
CA SER A 105 9.51 -13.14 -2.61
C SER A 105 8.70 -12.25 -3.54
N CYS A 106 8.32 -11.06 -3.06
CA CYS A 106 7.51 -10.13 -3.86
C CYS A 106 7.65 -8.67 -3.43
N VAL A 107 7.21 -7.78 -4.33
CA VAL A 107 6.98 -6.35 -4.04
C VAL A 107 5.48 -6.11 -3.90
N ILE A 108 5.05 -5.51 -2.80
CA ILE A 108 3.64 -5.17 -2.52
C ILE A 108 3.47 -3.65 -2.44
N ILE A 109 2.53 -3.11 -3.20
CA ILE A 109 2.29 -1.67 -3.29
C ILE A 109 1.09 -1.23 -2.45
N GLY A 110 1.33 -0.46 -1.39
CA GLY A 110 0.29 0.17 -0.57
C GLY A 110 -0.50 -0.79 0.31
N ARG A 111 -1.84 -0.59 0.44
CA ARG A 111 -2.80 -1.42 1.20
C ARG A 111 -2.44 -1.67 2.65
N CYS A 112 -1.71 -0.72 3.25
CA CYS A 112 -1.15 -0.88 4.59
C CYS A 112 -0.31 -2.16 4.78
N ALA A 113 0.25 -2.72 3.71
CA ALA A 113 1.05 -3.96 3.79
C ALA A 113 2.23 -3.83 4.77
N ASN A 114 2.86 -2.65 4.83
CA ASN A 114 3.91 -2.33 5.83
C ASN A 114 3.45 -2.51 7.28
N MET A 115 2.17 -2.29 7.57
CA MET A 115 1.60 -2.42 8.91
C MET A 115 1.03 -3.82 9.16
N ILE A 116 0.43 -4.45 8.14
CA ILE A 116 -0.05 -5.85 8.20
C ILE A 116 1.11 -6.79 8.48
N LEU A 117 2.28 -6.51 7.89
CA LEU A 117 3.50 -7.32 8.00
C LEU A 117 4.54 -6.74 8.98
N LYS A 118 4.14 -5.86 9.90
CA LYS A 118 5.07 -5.15 10.81
C LYS A 118 5.94 -6.08 11.67
N ASP A 119 5.41 -7.26 12.02
CA ASP A 119 6.05 -8.23 12.89
C ASP A 119 6.81 -9.34 12.11
N TYR A 120 6.86 -9.24 10.77
CA TYR A 120 7.58 -10.17 9.91
C TYR A 120 9.04 -9.71 9.75
N SER A 121 9.99 -10.59 10.06
CA SER A 121 11.44 -10.30 9.98
C SER A 121 11.97 -10.28 8.55
N ASN A 122 11.26 -10.90 7.59
CA ASN A 122 11.63 -10.96 6.18
C ASN A 122 11.03 -9.83 5.33
N VAL A 123 10.58 -8.71 5.96
CA VAL A 123 9.87 -7.62 5.29
C VAL A 123 10.65 -6.30 5.37
N LEU A 124 11.01 -5.76 4.21
CA LEU A 124 11.54 -4.41 4.06
C LEU A 124 10.40 -3.42 3.80
N ARG A 125 10.19 -2.48 4.72
CA ARG A 125 9.11 -1.48 4.65
C ARG A 125 9.66 -0.16 4.13
N VAL A 126 9.23 0.23 2.93
CA VAL A 126 9.70 1.42 2.22
C VAL A 126 8.59 2.45 2.09
N PHE A 127 8.94 3.73 2.26
CA PHE A 127 8.10 4.87 1.93
C PHE A 127 8.76 5.73 0.86
N VAL A 128 8.07 5.97 -0.26
CA VAL A 128 8.55 6.83 -1.35
C VAL A 128 7.76 8.13 -1.39
N TYR A 129 8.47 9.24 -1.27
CA TYR A 129 7.89 10.58 -1.29
C TYR A 129 8.64 11.52 -2.26
N GLY A 130 8.16 12.71 -2.41
CA GLY A 130 8.80 13.73 -3.24
C GLY A 130 8.33 15.13 -2.85
N ASP A 131 9.11 16.15 -3.24
CA ASP A 131 8.66 17.52 -3.15
C ASP A 131 7.43 17.76 -4.03
N TRP A 132 6.68 18.82 -3.72
CA TRP A 132 5.40 19.08 -4.36
C TRP A 132 5.52 19.30 -5.86
N ASP A 133 6.52 20.05 -6.30
CA ASP A 133 6.72 20.40 -7.71
C ASP A 133 7.13 19.18 -8.54
N PHE A 134 8.01 18.32 -8.01
CA PHE A 134 8.35 17.05 -8.64
C PHE A 134 7.10 16.19 -8.81
N ARG A 135 6.31 16.04 -7.76
CA ARG A 135 5.10 15.21 -7.77
C ARG A 135 4.05 15.72 -8.76
N ILE A 136 3.86 17.06 -8.88
CA ILE A 136 2.98 17.66 -9.89
C ILE A 136 3.47 17.32 -11.28
N ARG A 137 4.77 17.50 -11.57
CA ARG A 137 5.34 17.17 -12.89
C ARG A 137 5.10 15.70 -13.26
N GLU A 138 5.33 14.79 -12.32
CA GLU A 138 5.10 13.35 -12.56
C GLU A 138 3.61 13.01 -12.71
N ALA A 139 2.76 13.62 -11.91
CA ALA A 139 1.31 13.45 -12.01
C ALA A 139 0.74 13.98 -13.34
N SER A 140 1.26 15.11 -13.84
CA SER A 140 0.84 15.74 -15.11
C SER A 140 1.14 14.86 -16.33
N LYS A 141 2.07 13.93 -16.23
CA LYS A 141 2.32 12.93 -17.30
C LYS A 141 1.19 11.89 -17.44
N LYS A 142 0.40 11.72 -16.39
CA LYS A 142 -0.63 10.66 -16.29
C LYS A 142 -2.06 11.19 -16.19
N LEU A 143 -2.22 12.43 -15.75
CA LEU A 143 -3.51 13.07 -15.54
C LEU A 143 -3.70 14.20 -16.55
N SER A 144 -4.92 14.31 -17.06
CA SER A 144 -5.37 15.44 -17.89
C SER A 144 -6.05 16.49 -17.00
N GLY A 145 -5.94 17.77 -17.38
CA GLY A 145 -6.57 18.88 -16.66
C GLY A 145 -5.60 20.02 -16.36
N THR A 146 -6.10 21.01 -15.63
CA THR A 146 -5.26 22.13 -15.18
C THR A 146 -4.36 21.68 -14.01
N THR A 147 -3.27 22.43 -13.76
CA THR A 147 -2.40 22.18 -12.58
C THR A 147 -3.22 22.12 -11.30
N LYS A 148 -4.20 23.03 -11.16
CA LYS A 148 -5.09 23.07 -9.99
C LYS A 148 -5.97 21.81 -9.84
N ASP A 149 -6.40 21.22 -10.94
CA ASP A 149 -7.17 19.96 -10.89
C ASP A 149 -6.28 18.78 -10.47
N ILE A 150 -5.05 18.75 -11.00
CA ILE A 150 -4.04 17.74 -10.64
C ILE A 150 -3.67 17.84 -9.16
N GLU A 151 -3.42 19.05 -8.64
CA GLU A 151 -3.15 19.28 -7.22
C GLU A 151 -4.28 18.78 -6.33
N LYS A 152 -5.52 19.14 -6.65
CA LYS A 152 -6.70 18.67 -5.91
C LYS A 152 -6.82 17.13 -5.92
N PHE A 153 -6.57 16.53 -7.09
CA PHE A 153 -6.59 15.07 -7.20
C PHE A 153 -5.51 14.44 -6.32
N MET A 154 -4.28 14.93 -6.37
CA MET A 154 -3.16 14.44 -5.57
C MET A 154 -3.45 14.52 -4.06
N GLN A 155 -3.93 15.68 -3.59
CA GLN A 155 -4.31 15.89 -2.20
C GLN A 155 -5.42 14.92 -1.76
N LYS A 156 -6.44 14.74 -2.61
CA LYS A 156 -7.55 13.81 -2.34
C LYS A 156 -7.07 12.35 -2.27
N ASP A 157 -6.20 11.94 -3.18
CA ASP A 157 -5.69 10.57 -3.21
C ASP A 157 -4.76 10.26 -2.02
N ASP A 158 -3.87 11.18 -1.67
CA ASP A 158 -3.02 11.02 -0.48
C ASP A 158 -3.85 11.02 0.80
N LYS A 159 -4.85 11.91 0.88
CA LYS A 159 -5.78 11.92 2.03
C LYS A 159 -6.58 10.62 2.15
N ARG A 160 -7.01 10.04 1.05
CA ARG A 160 -7.68 8.74 1.03
C ARG A 160 -6.79 7.62 1.60
N LYS A 161 -5.50 7.59 1.23
CA LYS A 161 -4.53 6.62 1.77
C LYS A 161 -4.29 6.80 3.27
N GLU A 162 -4.15 8.06 3.71
CA GLU A 162 -4.03 8.41 5.12
C GLU A 162 -5.25 7.93 5.91
N ASP A 163 -6.46 8.27 5.44
CA ASP A 163 -7.71 7.91 6.10
C ASP A 163 -7.90 6.38 6.13
N PHE A 164 -7.50 5.67 5.08
CA PHE A 164 -7.52 4.21 5.02
C PHE A 164 -6.60 3.59 6.07
N CYS A 165 -5.34 4.01 6.14
CA CYS A 165 -4.41 3.51 7.15
C CYS A 165 -4.86 3.84 8.57
N LYS A 166 -5.36 5.04 8.79
CA LYS A 166 -5.86 5.46 10.09
C LYS A 166 -7.09 4.65 10.53
N ARG A 167 -8.00 4.37 9.60
CA ARG A 167 -9.21 3.58 9.87
C ARG A 167 -8.89 2.15 10.26
N PHE A 168 -8.09 1.44 9.45
CA PHE A 168 -7.89 0.00 9.62
C PHE A 168 -6.72 -0.36 10.53
N MET A 169 -5.68 0.48 10.58
CA MET A 169 -4.46 0.20 11.34
C MET A 169 -4.24 1.13 12.54
N GLY A 170 -5.04 2.20 12.67
CA GLY A 170 -4.92 3.15 13.77
C GLY A 170 -3.66 4.02 13.73
N VAL A 171 -2.94 4.05 12.58
CA VAL A 171 -1.65 4.73 12.45
C VAL A 171 -1.70 5.83 11.40
N ASP A 172 -0.82 6.81 11.55
CA ASP A 172 -0.56 7.80 10.52
C ASP A 172 0.25 7.13 9.39
N TRP A 173 -0.27 7.22 8.18
CA TRP A 173 0.37 6.70 6.98
C TRP A 173 1.72 7.38 6.69
N ALA A 174 1.88 8.66 7.02
CA ALA A 174 3.11 9.42 6.81
C ALA A 174 4.09 9.34 8.00
N ASP A 175 3.79 8.55 9.04
CA ASP A 175 4.72 8.34 10.16
C ASP A 175 5.94 7.54 9.70
N MET A 176 7.07 8.24 9.48
CA MET A 176 8.32 7.67 9.00
C MET A 176 8.89 6.58 9.93
N THR A 177 8.52 6.57 11.21
CA THR A 177 8.94 5.53 12.18
C THR A 177 8.36 4.15 11.89
N LYS A 178 7.38 4.06 11.01
CA LYS A 178 6.74 2.81 10.58
C LYS A 178 7.42 2.16 9.36
N TYR A 179 8.50 2.75 8.88
CA TYR A 179 9.24 2.29 7.71
C TYR A 179 10.70 2.01 8.06
N ASN A 180 11.33 1.11 7.33
CA ASN A 180 12.76 0.83 7.43
C ASN A 180 13.57 1.80 6.56
N LEU A 181 12.97 2.28 5.45
CA LEU A 181 13.61 3.15 4.49
C LEU A 181 12.62 4.18 3.94
N CYS A 182 13.01 5.45 3.92
CA CYS A 182 12.23 6.55 3.35
C CYS A 182 13.05 7.25 2.27
N LEU A 183 12.53 7.28 1.03
CA LEU A 183 13.27 7.76 -0.14
C LEU A 183 12.59 8.96 -0.80
N VAL A 184 13.37 10.01 -1.08
CA VAL A 184 12.93 11.21 -1.81
C VAL A 184 13.29 11.08 -3.29
N ASN A 185 12.36 10.58 -4.10
CA ASN A 185 12.61 10.32 -5.52
C ASN A 185 12.93 11.59 -6.32
N GLY A 186 12.36 12.74 -5.96
CA GLY A 186 12.66 14.02 -6.64
C GLY A 186 14.13 14.43 -6.59
N THR A 187 14.85 13.99 -5.56
CA THR A 187 16.30 14.26 -5.38
C THR A 187 17.15 13.09 -5.88
N LEU A 188 16.77 11.86 -5.57
CA LEU A 188 17.57 10.68 -5.91
C LEU A 188 17.39 10.23 -7.36
N GLY A 189 16.18 10.32 -7.88
CA GLY A 189 15.80 9.70 -9.14
C GLY A 189 15.43 8.22 -9.00
N TYR A 190 14.76 7.68 -10.03
CA TYR A 190 14.20 6.32 -10.01
C TYR A 190 15.27 5.24 -9.81
N GLU A 191 16.35 5.31 -10.59
CA GLU A 191 17.43 4.32 -10.59
C GLU A 191 18.09 4.22 -9.21
N LYS A 192 18.47 5.36 -8.61
CA LYS A 192 19.09 5.35 -7.28
C LYS A 192 18.12 4.92 -6.18
N CYS A 193 16.84 5.25 -6.30
CA CYS A 193 15.85 4.71 -5.36
C CYS A 193 15.79 3.17 -5.40
N VAL A 194 15.89 2.56 -6.58
CA VAL A 194 15.96 1.10 -6.74
C VAL A 194 17.24 0.56 -6.11
N GLU A 195 18.40 1.16 -6.38
CA GLU A 195 19.70 0.76 -5.81
C GLU A 195 19.71 0.83 -4.27
N GLU A 196 19.16 1.89 -3.68
CA GLU A 196 19.07 2.04 -2.23
C GLU A 196 18.17 0.97 -1.59
N ILE A 197 17.05 0.60 -2.25
CA ILE A 197 16.19 -0.48 -1.76
C ILE A 197 16.94 -1.82 -1.83
N GLU A 198 17.65 -2.10 -2.90
CA GLU A 198 18.47 -3.32 -3.02
C GLU A 198 19.55 -3.39 -1.93
N SER A 199 20.25 -2.27 -1.69
CA SER A 199 21.28 -2.19 -0.65
C SER A 199 20.69 -2.45 0.75
N ALA A 200 19.53 -1.86 1.04
CA ALA A 200 18.82 -2.10 2.29
C ALA A 200 18.34 -3.56 2.43
N LEU A 201 17.90 -4.18 1.33
CA LEU A 201 17.48 -5.58 1.31
C LEU A 201 18.64 -6.53 1.60
N GLU A 202 19.85 -6.26 1.08
CA GLU A 202 21.06 -7.07 1.38
C GLU A 202 21.46 -7.00 2.85
N ILE A 203 21.16 -5.89 3.53
CA ILE A 203 21.37 -5.76 4.99
C ILE A 203 20.33 -6.59 5.75
N LEU A 204 19.06 -6.57 5.29
CA LEU A 204 17.97 -7.31 5.92
C LEU A 204 18.18 -8.84 5.85
N LYS A 205 18.81 -9.33 4.77
CA LYS A 205 19.06 -10.77 4.53
C LYS A 205 20.18 -11.36 5.42
N LYS A 206 21.02 -10.53 5.99
CA LYS A 206 22.12 -10.95 6.90
C LYS A 206 21.62 -11.26 8.29
#